data_38164e06f6c27fe9eaaf0be75ef5c5a2
#
_entry.id   38164e06f6c27fe9eaaf0be75ef5c5a2
#
_cell.length_a   1.000
_cell.length_b   1.000
_cell.length_c   1.000
_cell.angle_alpha   90.00
_cell.angle_beta   90.00
_cell.angle_gamma   90.00
#
_symmetry.space_group_name_H-M   'P 1'
#
loop_
_entity.id
_entity.type
_entity.pdbx_description
1 polymer ?
#
loop_
_entity_poly.entity_id
_entity_poly.type
_entity_poly.pdbx_seq_one_letter_code
_entity_poly.pdbx_strand_id
1 'polypeptide(L)'
;MIKRNLKHPLFGKQKLMLLLSFIICIAGNTSAQQPIRVVVAGLNHDHIHGILSQYNKGVVDIVGIAEPDTRLHKKYRDIYHLPDSLFFTDLKKLVLLKKPAAVLGYNAVANHVDIVEICAPLGIPVMVEKPLAATLAQAKRIEKLAGKYHIKVLTNYETTWYASYRDVYNMIRSDSIGLIKKMVAHDGHQGPKEIGCSPDFLHWLTDPILNGAGALNDFGCYGADLMTWLMQGKKPIAVTAVTRHYKPAIYPKVDDDATIIIEYENATGLIEASWNWPFGIKDLEVFGEHGYLHALDKENISSRMRENRKGSKVAEPLIAPINDPLIYLTAVLQNKIPGTDDQSSLQYNMIVMEILDAAKRSAASGKRIVL
;
A
#
# COMPACT_ATOMS: atom_id res chain seq x y z
N MET A 1 -39.86 86.22 3.01
CA MET A 1 -41.29 86.43 2.64
C MET A 1 -41.95 85.05 2.49
N ILE A 2 -43.03 84.87 3.27
CA ILE A 2 -44.19 83.98 3.03
C ILE A 2 -43.90 82.50 3.26
N LYS A 3 -44.15 81.99 4.39
CA LYS A 3 -45.34 81.50 5.12
C LYS A 3 -45.97 80.19 4.52
N ARG A 4 -45.95 79.15 5.40
CA ARG A 4 -47.09 78.27 5.72
C ARG A 4 -47.29 77.07 4.74
N ASN A 5 -47.59 75.85 5.14
CA ASN A 5 -48.36 75.38 6.30
C ASN A 5 -48.13 73.87 6.60
N LEU A 6 -48.19 73.57 7.85
CA LEU A 6 -48.38 72.24 8.41
C LEU A 6 -49.64 71.55 7.91
N LYS A 7 -49.63 70.23 7.76
CA LYS A 7 -50.72 69.37 8.23
C LYS A 7 -50.21 67.89 8.36
N HIS A 8 -50.06 67.41 9.54
CA HIS A 8 -50.39 66.02 9.89
C HIS A 8 -51.93 65.87 9.87
N PRO A 9 -52.54 64.71 9.73
CA PRO A 9 -52.37 63.52 10.54
C PRO A 9 -52.68 62.16 9.81
N LEU A 10 -52.38 61.09 10.35
CA LEU A 10 -53.30 60.08 10.85
C LEU A 10 -52.66 58.68 10.87
N PHE A 11 -52.74 58.11 12.01
CA PHE A 11 -52.47 56.70 12.37
C PHE A 11 -52.99 55.69 11.37
N GLY A 12 -52.06 54.83 10.89
CA GLY A 12 -52.40 53.57 10.25
C GLY A 12 -51.74 52.42 10.98
N LYS A 13 -52.55 51.64 11.66
CA LYS A 13 -52.16 50.41 12.36
C LYS A 13 -51.44 49.44 11.42
N GLN A 14 -50.13 49.33 11.50
CA GLN A 14 -49.41 48.27 10.85
C GLN A 14 -49.47 47.03 11.75
N LYS A 15 -50.07 45.97 11.24
CA LYS A 15 -50.06 44.63 11.84
C LYS A 15 -48.66 44.11 11.85
N LEU A 16 -48.13 43.85 13.04
CA LEU A 16 -46.88 43.14 13.28
C LEU A 16 -47.10 41.70 12.90
N MET A 17 -46.65 41.31 11.70
CA MET A 17 -46.62 39.93 11.24
C MET A 17 -45.36 39.31 11.76
N LEU A 18 -45.47 38.54 12.87
CA LEU A 18 -44.43 37.66 13.37
C LEU A 18 -44.16 36.55 12.33
N LEU A 19 -43.12 36.67 11.54
CA LEU A 19 -42.53 35.55 10.80
C LEU A 19 -41.75 34.67 11.82
N LEU A 20 -42.41 33.61 12.30
CA LEU A 20 -41.71 32.49 12.94
C LEU A 20 -40.90 31.77 11.84
N SER A 21 -39.62 32.09 11.71
CA SER A 21 -38.67 31.30 10.95
C SER A 21 -38.44 30.00 11.68
N PHE A 22 -39.08 28.92 11.25
CA PHE A 22 -38.76 27.56 11.66
C PHE A 22 -37.39 27.20 11.10
N ILE A 23 -36.32 27.43 11.88
CA ILE A 23 -35.01 26.86 11.60
C ILE A 23 -35.13 25.37 11.91
N ILE A 24 -35.41 24.57 10.88
CA ILE A 24 -35.22 23.13 10.92
C ILE A 24 -33.71 22.91 10.97
N CYS A 25 -33.17 22.80 12.20
CA CYS A 25 -31.85 22.19 12.41
C CYS A 25 -31.98 20.73 11.93
N ILE A 26 -31.62 20.48 10.67
CA ILE A 26 -31.27 19.14 10.23
C ILE A 26 -29.95 18.85 10.96
N ALA A 27 -30.07 18.33 12.18
CA ALA A 27 -28.99 17.62 12.82
C ALA A 27 -28.73 16.40 11.93
N GLY A 28 -27.87 16.57 10.94
CA GLY A 28 -27.28 15.44 10.25
C GLY A 28 -26.65 14.56 11.30
N ASN A 29 -27.30 13.50 11.69
CA ASN A 29 -26.68 12.40 12.41
C ASN A 29 -25.52 11.92 11.53
N THR A 30 -24.34 12.49 11.67
CA THR A 30 -23.10 11.83 11.30
C THR A 30 -23.00 10.64 12.24
N SER A 31 -23.71 9.57 11.93
CA SER A 31 -23.48 8.28 12.55
C SER A 31 -21.99 8.02 12.34
N ALA A 32 -21.21 8.10 13.40
CA ALA A 32 -19.81 7.71 13.36
C ALA A 32 -19.81 6.29 12.80
N GLN A 33 -19.23 6.13 11.62
CA GLN A 33 -19.26 4.86 10.91
C GLN A 33 -18.55 3.82 11.77
N GLN A 34 -19.25 2.72 12.08
CA GLN A 34 -18.69 1.64 12.89
C GLN A 34 -17.43 1.09 12.20
N PRO A 35 -16.34 0.88 12.94
CA PRO A 35 -15.13 0.27 12.43
C PRO A 35 -15.43 -1.06 11.75
N ILE A 36 -14.79 -1.34 10.62
CA ILE A 36 -14.95 -2.65 9.97
C ILE A 36 -14.30 -3.74 10.82
N ARG A 37 -14.99 -4.87 10.92
CA ARG A 37 -14.50 -6.04 11.65
C ARG A 37 -13.48 -6.79 10.81
N VAL A 38 -12.26 -6.95 11.32
CA VAL A 38 -11.17 -7.63 10.62
C VAL A 38 -10.63 -8.81 11.44
N VAL A 39 -10.16 -9.83 10.74
CA VAL A 39 -9.34 -10.90 11.30
C VAL A 39 -7.92 -10.71 10.79
N VAL A 40 -6.94 -10.88 11.66
CA VAL A 40 -5.52 -10.91 11.33
C VAL A 40 -5.09 -12.36 11.13
N ALA A 41 -4.40 -12.66 10.03
CA ALA A 41 -3.84 -13.97 9.71
C ALA A 41 -2.31 -13.91 9.68
N GLY A 42 -1.68 -14.57 10.63
CA GLY A 42 -0.23 -14.58 10.84
C GLY A 42 0.27 -13.52 11.82
N LEU A 43 1.35 -13.86 12.51
CA LEU A 43 2.03 -12.99 13.48
C LEU A 43 3.55 -12.97 13.27
N ASN A 44 4.05 -13.56 12.20
CA ASN A 44 5.50 -13.69 11.98
C ASN A 44 6.07 -12.64 11.00
N HIS A 45 5.27 -11.66 10.59
CA HIS A 45 5.71 -10.51 9.81
C HIS A 45 5.86 -9.28 10.74
N ASP A 46 7.02 -8.61 10.72
CA ASP A 46 7.27 -7.50 11.67
C ASP A 46 6.35 -6.28 11.49
N HIS A 47 5.74 -6.09 10.32
CA HIS A 47 4.70 -5.06 10.15
C HIS A 47 3.45 -5.29 11.00
N ILE A 48 3.30 -6.47 11.62
CA ILE A 48 2.21 -6.77 12.57
C ILE A 48 2.13 -5.77 13.72
N HIS A 49 3.25 -5.16 14.09
CA HIS A 49 3.29 -4.13 15.11
C HIS A 49 2.40 -2.92 14.77
N GLY A 50 2.33 -2.56 13.49
CA GLY A 50 1.47 -1.47 13.00
C GLY A 50 -0.01 -1.75 13.27
N ILE A 51 -0.51 -2.94 12.87
CA ILE A 51 -1.93 -3.27 13.05
C ILE A 51 -2.31 -3.54 14.50
N LEU A 52 -1.49 -4.27 15.27
CA LEU A 52 -1.79 -4.55 16.67
C LEU A 52 -1.78 -3.28 17.53
N SER A 53 -0.97 -2.30 17.18
CA SER A 53 -0.98 -0.99 17.84
C SER A 53 -2.30 -0.23 17.65
N GLN A 54 -3.13 -0.59 16.68
CA GLN A 54 -4.45 -0.01 16.43
C GLN A 54 -5.60 -0.70 17.18
N TYR A 55 -5.30 -1.78 17.91
CA TYR A 55 -6.32 -2.47 18.71
C TYR A 55 -7.03 -1.51 19.66
N ASN A 56 -8.35 -1.50 19.64
CA ASN A 56 -9.22 -0.59 20.40
C ASN A 56 -9.07 0.92 20.11
N LYS A 57 -8.40 1.32 19.00
CA LYS A 57 -8.29 2.73 18.62
C LYS A 57 -9.36 3.23 17.65
N GLY A 58 -10.29 2.36 17.25
CA GLY A 58 -11.47 2.74 16.47
C GLY A 58 -11.27 2.84 14.96
N VAL A 59 -10.06 2.58 14.43
CA VAL A 59 -9.83 2.56 12.97
C VAL A 59 -10.43 1.30 12.36
N VAL A 60 -10.14 0.14 12.96
CA VAL A 60 -10.76 -1.16 12.66
C VAL A 60 -11.08 -1.88 13.97
N ASP A 61 -12.01 -2.84 13.91
CA ASP A 61 -12.31 -3.75 15.00
C ASP A 61 -11.62 -5.10 14.74
N ILE A 62 -10.52 -5.39 15.44
CA ILE A 62 -9.80 -6.67 15.34
C ILE A 62 -10.58 -7.71 16.15
N VAL A 63 -11.34 -8.56 15.49
CA VAL A 63 -12.24 -9.55 16.12
C VAL A 63 -11.59 -10.91 16.34
N GLY A 64 -10.37 -11.12 15.85
CA GLY A 64 -9.60 -12.34 16.07
C GLY A 64 -8.28 -12.34 15.32
N ILE A 65 -7.35 -13.18 15.80
CA ILE A 65 -6.01 -13.35 15.27
C ILE A 65 -5.79 -14.84 15.05
N ALA A 66 -5.48 -15.28 13.85
CA ALA A 66 -5.16 -16.66 13.52
C ALA A 66 -3.65 -16.82 13.35
N GLU A 67 -3.02 -17.60 14.20
CA GLU A 67 -1.60 -17.94 14.13
C GLU A 67 -1.41 -19.38 14.66
N PRO A 68 -0.87 -20.31 13.86
CA PRO A 68 -0.63 -21.68 14.31
C PRO A 68 0.40 -21.77 15.45
N ASP A 69 1.39 -20.89 15.49
CA ASP A 69 2.43 -20.89 16.50
C ASP A 69 1.98 -20.16 17.79
N THR A 70 1.62 -20.94 18.79
CA THR A 70 1.15 -20.41 20.08
C THR A 70 2.22 -19.63 20.87
N ARG A 71 3.51 -19.75 20.52
CA ARG A 71 4.56 -18.91 21.12
C ARG A 71 4.33 -17.44 20.75
N LEU A 72 3.90 -17.19 19.52
CA LEU A 72 3.57 -15.85 19.03
C LEU A 72 2.31 -15.29 19.68
N HIS A 73 1.32 -16.13 20.02
CA HIS A 73 0.17 -15.72 20.83
C HIS A 73 0.63 -15.08 22.15
N LYS A 74 1.48 -15.80 22.89
CA LYS A 74 2.00 -15.30 24.17
C LYS A 74 2.78 -14.02 23.99
N LYS A 75 3.71 -13.97 23.00
CA LYS A 75 4.54 -12.81 22.69
C LYS A 75 3.70 -11.55 22.47
N TYR A 76 2.76 -11.59 21.55
CA TYR A 76 1.98 -10.41 21.16
C TYR A 76 0.86 -10.07 22.13
N ARG A 77 0.28 -11.05 22.82
CA ARG A 77 -0.62 -10.81 23.94
C ARG A 77 0.07 -9.95 25.02
N ASP A 78 1.27 -10.36 25.41
CA ASP A 78 2.00 -9.69 26.48
C ASP A 78 2.47 -8.28 26.07
N ILE A 79 2.90 -8.09 24.82
CA ILE A 79 3.34 -6.77 24.29
C ILE A 79 2.16 -5.79 24.18
N TYR A 80 1.01 -6.22 23.67
CA TYR A 80 -0.13 -5.34 23.36
C TYR A 80 -1.28 -5.45 24.35
N HIS A 81 -1.14 -6.22 25.43
CA HIS A 81 -2.16 -6.47 26.44
C HIS A 81 -3.49 -6.96 25.83
N LEU A 82 -3.39 -7.87 24.86
CA LEU A 82 -4.52 -8.43 24.13
C LEU A 82 -5.19 -9.53 24.95
N PRO A 83 -6.53 -9.68 24.89
CA PRO A 83 -7.23 -10.77 25.57
C PRO A 83 -6.97 -12.11 24.87
N ASP A 84 -6.87 -13.18 25.64
CA ASP A 84 -6.68 -14.55 25.13
C ASP A 84 -7.76 -14.97 24.12
N SER A 85 -8.97 -14.46 24.27
CA SER A 85 -10.12 -14.74 23.39
C SER A 85 -9.97 -14.26 21.95
N LEU A 86 -8.95 -13.43 21.65
CA LEU A 86 -8.62 -13.03 20.29
C LEU A 86 -7.81 -14.08 19.51
N PHE A 87 -7.08 -14.96 20.20
CA PHE A 87 -6.11 -15.85 19.55
C PHE A 87 -6.70 -17.20 19.17
N PHE A 88 -6.43 -17.62 17.95
CA PHE A 88 -6.87 -18.87 17.35
C PHE A 88 -5.71 -19.49 16.56
N THR A 89 -5.67 -20.82 16.47
CA THR A 89 -4.67 -21.54 15.68
C THR A 89 -5.11 -21.85 14.24
N ASP A 90 -6.42 -21.71 13.95
CA ASP A 90 -7.03 -22.13 12.68
C ASP A 90 -7.82 -20.96 12.07
N LEU A 91 -7.31 -20.43 10.97
CA LEU A 91 -7.93 -19.31 10.26
C LEU A 91 -9.34 -19.65 9.75
N LYS A 92 -9.54 -20.86 9.20
CA LYS A 92 -10.84 -21.26 8.64
C LYS A 92 -11.93 -21.30 9.72
N LYS A 93 -11.61 -21.88 10.87
CA LYS A 93 -12.54 -21.89 12.02
C LYS A 93 -12.83 -20.48 12.51
N LEU A 94 -11.79 -19.64 12.59
CA LEU A 94 -11.93 -18.26 13.05
C LEU A 94 -12.83 -17.43 12.14
N VAL A 95 -12.62 -17.44 10.82
CA VAL A 95 -13.44 -16.65 9.90
C VAL A 95 -14.89 -17.11 9.83
N LEU A 96 -15.15 -18.42 9.97
CA LEU A 96 -16.50 -18.98 10.06
C LEU A 96 -17.23 -18.53 11.34
N LEU A 97 -16.48 -18.46 12.47
CA LEU A 97 -17.02 -18.02 13.75
C LEU A 97 -17.28 -16.51 13.79
N LYS A 98 -16.31 -15.70 13.35
CA LYS A 98 -16.31 -14.25 13.51
C LYS A 98 -16.97 -13.50 12.37
N LYS A 99 -17.04 -14.09 11.16
CA LYS A 99 -17.60 -13.50 9.93
C LYS A 99 -17.08 -12.06 9.72
N PRO A 100 -15.76 -11.88 9.54
CA PRO A 100 -15.18 -10.56 9.39
C PRO A 100 -15.53 -9.92 8.05
N ALA A 101 -15.43 -8.60 7.95
CA ALA A 101 -15.54 -7.85 6.70
C ALA A 101 -14.30 -8.04 5.79
N ALA A 102 -13.14 -8.31 6.39
CA ALA A 102 -11.90 -8.63 5.66
C ALA A 102 -10.92 -9.44 6.53
N VAL A 103 -9.95 -10.09 5.87
CA VAL A 103 -8.78 -10.70 6.51
C VAL A 103 -7.52 -9.95 6.10
N LEU A 104 -6.65 -9.68 7.08
CA LEU A 104 -5.36 -9.02 6.90
C LEU A 104 -4.24 -10.06 7.05
N GLY A 105 -3.41 -10.24 6.02
CA GLY A 105 -2.32 -11.23 6.01
C GLY A 105 -1.00 -10.64 6.48
N TYR A 106 -0.48 -11.15 7.61
CA TYR A 106 0.80 -10.80 8.21
C TYR A 106 1.66 -12.05 8.46
N ASN A 107 1.68 -12.95 7.49
CA ASN A 107 2.47 -14.17 7.49
C ASN A 107 3.56 -14.14 6.40
N ALA A 108 4.31 -15.24 6.26
CA ALA A 108 5.28 -15.39 5.17
C ALA A 108 4.59 -15.23 3.81
N VAL A 109 5.27 -14.60 2.86
CA VAL A 109 4.73 -14.25 1.53
C VAL A 109 4.17 -15.47 0.80
N ALA A 110 4.82 -16.62 0.90
CA ALA A 110 4.33 -17.86 0.29
C ALA A 110 2.96 -18.34 0.83
N ASN A 111 2.58 -17.90 2.03
CA ASN A 111 1.31 -18.28 2.65
C ASN A 111 0.15 -17.30 2.36
N HIS A 112 0.36 -16.23 1.60
CA HIS A 112 -0.71 -15.34 1.18
C HIS A 112 -1.78 -16.06 0.37
N VAL A 113 -1.38 -17.01 -0.48
CA VAL A 113 -2.31 -17.82 -1.28
C VAL A 113 -3.22 -18.67 -0.40
N ASP A 114 -2.72 -19.22 0.73
CA ASP A 114 -3.51 -20.05 1.64
C ASP A 114 -4.63 -19.22 2.30
N ILE A 115 -4.35 -17.96 2.65
CA ILE A 115 -5.37 -17.02 3.17
C ILE A 115 -6.48 -16.85 2.14
N VAL A 116 -6.10 -16.58 0.89
CA VAL A 116 -7.08 -16.35 -0.19
C VAL A 116 -7.87 -17.64 -0.49
N GLU A 117 -7.25 -18.84 -0.43
CA GLU A 117 -7.93 -20.12 -0.61
C GLU A 117 -9.01 -20.37 0.44
N ILE A 118 -8.76 -19.93 1.68
CA ILE A 118 -9.72 -20.03 2.77
C ILE A 118 -10.83 -18.99 2.64
N CYS A 119 -10.47 -17.74 2.34
CA CYS A 119 -11.39 -16.59 2.38
C CYS A 119 -12.27 -16.47 1.13
N ALA A 120 -11.72 -16.75 -0.07
CA ALA A 120 -12.42 -16.53 -1.32
C ALA A 120 -13.74 -17.32 -1.43
N PRO A 121 -13.82 -18.63 -1.12
CA PRO A 121 -15.10 -19.37 -1.16
C PRO A 121 -16.15 -18.86 -0.18
N LEU A 122 -15.74 -18.07 0.82
CA LEU A 122 -16.62 -17.47 1.82
C LEU A 122 -17.02 -16.02 1.46
N GLY A 123 -16.54 -15.51 0.31
CA GLY A 123 -16.78 -14.14 -0.11
C GLY A 123 -16.09 -13.09 0.74
N ILE A 124 -15.00 -13.45 1.45
CA ILE A 124 -14.30 -12.55 2.36
C ILE A 124 -13.13 -11.90 1.63
N PRO A 125 -13.09 -10.56 1.50
CA PRO A 125 -11.96 -9.81 0.97
C PRO A 125 -10.68 -10.00 1.79
N VAL A 126 -9.53 -9.88 1.12
CA VAL A 126 -8.22 -10.07 1.74
C VAL A 126 -7.30 -8.90 1.40
N MET A 127 -6.54 -8.42 2.37
CA MET A 127 -5.39 -7.54 2.15
C MET A 127 -4.15 -8.22 2.74
N VAL A 128 -3.12 -8.41 1.92
CA VAL A 128 -1.87 -9.06 2.33
C VAL A 128 -0.71 -8.07 2.31
N GLU A 129 0.34 -8.37 3.06
CA GLU A 129 1.61 -7.66 2.96
C GLU A 129 2.29 -7.88 1.60
N LYS A 130 3.20 -7.00 1.26
CA LYS A 130 3.99 -7.05 0.02
C LYS A 130 5.06 -8.16 0.08
N PRO A 131 5.45 -8.71 -1.09
CA PRO A 131 4.71 -8.71 -2.36
C PRO A 131 3.48 -9.61 -2.30
N LEU A 132 2.62 -9.54 -3.31
CA LEU A 132 1.37 -10.32 -3.39
C LEU A 132 1.58 -11.82 -3.15
N ALA A 133 2.67 -12.40 -3.63
CA ALA A 133 3.01 -13.80 -3.50
C ALA A 133 4.52 -14.04 -3.66
N ALA A 134 5.03 -15.19 -3.24
CA ALA A 134 6.43 -15.57 -3.43
C ALA A 134 6.74 -15.98 -4.88
N THR A 135 5.76 -16.49 -5.63
CA THR A 135 5.90 -16.94 -7.00
C THR A 135 4.76 -16.44 -7.90
N LEU A 136 5.03 -16.30 -9.19
CA LEU A 136 3.99 -15.96 -10.19
C LEU A 136 2.87 -17.02 -10.25
N ALA A 137 3.19 -18.28 -10.01
CA ALA A 137 2.18 -19.36 -9.97
C ALA A 137 1.18 -19.15 -8.83
N GLN A 138 1.65 -18.78 -7.63
CA GLN A 138 0.79 -18.44 -6.49
C GLN A 138 -0.04 -17.19 -6.79
N ALA A 139 0.55 -16.13 -7.37
CA ALA A 139 -0.18 -14.94 -7.76
C ALA A 139 -1.30 -15.24 -8.76
N LYS A 140 -1.05 -16.04 -9.80
CA LYS A 140 -2.09 -16.50 -10.74
C LYS A 140 -3.18 -17.32 -10.05
N ARG A 141 -2.82 -18.10 -9.01
CA ARG A 141 -3.82 -18.81 -8.20
C ARG A 141 -4.70 -17.85 -7.42
N ILE A 142 -4.11 -16.82 -6.81
CA ILE A 142 -4.83 -15.74 -6.11
C ILE A 142 -5.78 -15.02 -7.09
N GLU A 143 -5.29 -14.59 -8.26
CA GLU A 143 -6.08 -13.92 -9.28
C GLU A 143 -7.28 -14.78 -9.73
N LYS A 144 -7.05 -16.08 -10.00
CA LYS A 144 -8.11 -17.02 -10.38
C LYS A 144 -9.19 -17.14 -9.30
N LEU A 145 -8.79 -17.21 -8.02
CA LEU A 145 -9.72 -17.31 -6.90
C LEU A 145 -10.49 -16.01 -6.71
N ALA A 146 -9.80 -14.86 -6.76
CA ALA A 146 -10.43 -13.55 -6.64
C ALA A 146 -11.49 -13.33 -7.73
N GLY A 147 -11.17 -13.68 -8.99
CA GLY A 147 -12.12 -13.61 -10.11
C GLY A 147 -13.27 -14.58 -9.97
N LYS A 148 -13.00 -15.85 -9.57
CA LYS A 148 -14.04 -16.88 -9.42
C LYS A 148 -15.09 -16.54 -8.36
N TYR A 149 -14.63 -15.97 -7.24
CA TYR A 149 -15.49 -15.71 -6.08
C TYR A 149 -15.83 -14.22 -5.91
N HIS A 150 -15.41 -13.37 -6.87
CA HIS A 150 -15.68 -11.94 -6.90
C HIS A 150 -15.28 -11.20 -5.61
N ILE A 151 -14.15 -11.59 -5.00
CA ILE A 151 -13.61 -10.91 -3.83
C ILE A 151 -12.55 -9.88 -4.21
N LYS A 152 -12.40 -8.85 -3.38
CA LYS A 152 -11.26 -7.94 -3.44
C LYS A 152 -10.04 -8.60 -2.79
N VAL A 153 -8.90 -8.58 -3.49
CA VAL A 153 -7.58 -8.89 -2.94
C VAL A 153 -6.69 -7.68 -3.15
N LEU A 154 -6.11 -7.17 -2.08
CA LEU A 154 -5.27 -5.97 -2.06
C LEU A 154 -3.89 -6.33 -1.51
N THR A 155 -2.87 -5.61 -1.94
CA THR A 155 -1.50 -5.71 -1.42
C THR A 155 -1.12 -4.41 -0.71
N ASN A 156 -0.53 -4.51 0.47
CA ASN A 156 -0.11 -3.37 1.27
C ASN A 156 1.38 -3.07 1.04
N TYR A 157 1.69 -1.95 0.39
CA TYR A 157 3.04 -1.41 0.30
C TYR A 157 3.16 -0.18 1.20
N GLU A 158 4.25 -0.06 1.93
CA GLU A 158 4.54 1.14 2.72
C GLU A 158 4.58 2.40 1.84
N THR A 159 5.17 2.28 0.66
CA THR A 159 5.33 3.39 -0.30
C THR A 159 4.03 3.91 -0.89
N THR A 160 2.95 3.14 -0.88
CA THR A 160 1.61 3.61 -1.27
C THR A 160 1.17 4.82 -0.43
N TRP A 161 1.62 4.87 0.83
CA TRP A 161 1.25 5.89 1.82
C TRP A 161 2.27 7.02 1.93
N TYR A 162 3.17 7.17 0.94
CA TYR A 162 4.13 8.27 0.86
C TYR A 162 3.52 9.46 0.10
N ALA A 163 3.44 10.61 0.77
CA ALA A 163 2.87 11.83 0.21
C ALA A 163 3.67 12.33 -0.99
N SER A 164 5.01 12.25 -0.92
CA SER A 164 5.91 12.63 -2.01
C SER A 164 5.67 11.83 -3.29
N TYR A 165 5.44 10.53 -3.18
CA TYR A 165 5.19 9.67 -4.34
C TYR A 165 3.85 9.99 -4.98
N ARG A 166 2.83 10.26 -4.18
CA ARG A 166 1.52 10.71 -4.66
C ARG A 166 1.62 12.06 -5.39
N ASP A 167 2.37 12.98 -4.84
CA ASP A 167 2.60 14.28 -5.47
C ASP A 167 3.37 14.16 -6.80
N VAL A 168 4.43 13.35 -6.83
CA VAL A 168 5.17 13.04 -8.09
C VAL A 168 4.21 12.46 -9.13
N TYR A 169 3.36 11.51 -8.74
CA TYR A 169 2.35 10.95 -9.62
C TYR A 169 1.39 12.03 -10.14
N ASN A 170 0.87 12.89 -9.27
CA ASN A 170 -0.04 13.97 -9.65
C ASN A 170 0.62 14.96 -10.61
N MET A 171 1.89 15.31 -10.38
CA MET A 171 2.68 16.17 -11.27
C MET A 171 2.85 15.53 -12.66
N ILE A 172 3.12 14.24 -12.73
CA ILE A 172 3.21 13.49 -14.00
C ILE A 172 1.84 13.46 -14.68
N ARG A 173 0.77 13.22 -13.95
CA ARG A 173 -0.60 13.20 -14.49
C ARG A 173 -1.06 14.55 -15.02
N SER A 174 -0.53 15.65 -14.49
CA SER A 174 -0.76 17.03 -15.00
C SER A 174 0.22 17.46 -16.09
N ASP A 175 0.95 16.52 -16.67
CA ASP A 175 1.90 16.75 -17.78
C ASP A 175 3.08 17.69 -17.43
N SER A 176 3.46 17.77 -16.16
CA SER A 176 4.51 18.69 -15.71
C SER A 176 5.89 18.43 -16.32
N ILE A 177 6.18 17.17 -16.66
CA ILE A 177 7.49 16.76 -17.19
C ILE A 177 7.43 16.16 -18.59
N GLY A 178 6.25 16.10 -19.22
CA GLY A 178 6.02 15.40 -20.48
C GLY A 178 6.04 13.88 -20.33
N LEU A 179 6.22 13.16 -21.43
CA LEU A 179 6.28 11.70 -21.40
C LEU A 179 7.46 11.20 -20.55
N ILE A 180 7.19 10.21 -19.70
CA ILE A 180 8.25 9.53 -18.94
C ILE A 180 9.24 8.86 -19.91
N LYS A 181 10.53 9.07 -19.66
CA LYS A 181 11.63 8.43 -20.39
C LYS A 181 12.42 7.45 -19.52
N LYS A 182 12.60 7.80 -18.24
CA LYS A 182 13.31 6.93 -17.30
C LYS A 182 12.74 7.08 -15.89
N MET A 183 12.72 5.98 -15.18
CA MET A 183 12.39 5.91 -13.75
C MET A 183 13.52 5.18 -13.04
N VAL A 184 13.89 5.64 -11.83
CA VAL A 184 14.85 4.96 -10.95
C VAL A 184 14.21 4.88 -9.58
N ALA A 185 14.20 3.69 -8.99
CA ALA A 185 13.77 3.47 -7.62
C ALA A 185 14.91 2.86 -6.83
N HIS A 186 15.27 3.46 -5.71
CA HIS A 186 16.20 2.92 -4.74
C HIS A 186 15.41 2.48 -3.51
N ASP A 187 15.48 1.19 -3.20
CA ASP A 187 14.83 0.60 -2.05
C ASP A 187 15.79 -0.34 -1.33
N GLY A 188 16.23 0.04 -0.14
CA GLY A 188 17.19 -0.78 0.58
C GLY A 188 17.62 -0.21 1.92
N HIS A 189 18.39 -1.02 2.63
CA HIS A 189 19.00 -0.69 3.93
C HIS A 189 20.20 -1.61 4.22
N GLN A 190 20.69 -1.60 5.48
CA GLN A 190 21.85 -2.39 5.89
C GLN A 190 21.64 -3.90 5.83
N GLY A 191 20.42 -4.37 5.80
CA GLY A 191 20.00 -5.76 5.85
C GLY A 191 19.05 -6.03 7.01
N PRO A 192 18.10 -6.96 6.86
CA PRO A 192 17.05 -7.20 7.85
C PRO A 192 17.61 -7.69 9.20
N LYS A 193 18.69 -8.48 9.20
CA LYS A 193 19.37 -8.88 10.43
C LYS A 193 20.07 -7.72 11.11
N GLU A 194 20.74 -6.87 10.33
CA GLU A 194 21.53 -5.75 10.82
C GLU A 194 20.66 -4.63 11.42
N ILE A 195 19.45 -4.45 10.89
CA ILE A 195 18.50 -3.49 11.46
C ILE A 195 17.67 -4.05 12.61
N GLY A 196 17.87 -5.32 12.98
CA GLY A 196 17.25 -5.95 14.15
C GLY A 196 15.84 -6.50 13.91
N CYS A 197 15.52 -6.93 12.71
CA CYS A 197 14.27 -7.66 12.47
C CYS A 197 14.16 -8.90 13.35
N SER A 198 12.93 -9.28 13.70
CA SER A 198 12.67 -10.39 14.59
C SER A 198 13.15 -11.73 14.00
N PRO A 199 13.55 -12.70 14.84
CA PRO A 199 13.92 -14.04 14.37
C PRO A 199 12.79 -14.72 13.59
N ASP A 200 11.54 -14.50 13.97
CA ASP A 200 10.36 -15.08 13.32
C ASP A 200 10.18 -14.51 11.91
N PHE A 201 10.46 -13.22 11.72
CA PHE A 201 10.45 -12.56 10.41
C PHE A 201 11.65 -13.01 9.56
N LEU A 202 12.86 -13.00 10.11
CA LEU A 202 14.08 -13.41 9.41
C LEU A 202 14.00 -14.86 8.91
N HIS A 203 13.35 -15.75 9.67
CA HIS A 203 13.22 -17.15 9.31
C HIS A 203 12.61 -17.35 7.90
N TRP A 204 11.57 -16.62 7.58
CA TRP A 204 10.93 -16.77 6.28
C TRP A 204 11.46 -15.78 5.24
N LEU A 205 11.85 -14.56 5.64
CA LEU A 205 12.34 -13.53 4.71
C LEU A 205 13.63 -13.97 3.99
N THR A 206 14.48 -14.73 4.69
CA THR A 206 15.75 -15.26 4.15
C THR A 206 15.65 -16.69 3.60
N ASP A 207 14.43 -17.18 3.40
CA ASP A 207 14.17 -18.47 2.78
C ASP A 207 13.60 -18.30 1.36
N PRO A 208 14.24 -18.87 0.31
CA PRO A 208 13.83 -18.67 -1.08
C PRO A 208 12.46 -19.28 -1.42
N ILE A 209 11.96 -20.24 -0.61
CA ILE A 209 10.63 -20.83 -0.81
C ILE A 209 9.57 -19.92 -0.19
N LEU A 210 9.84 -19.41 1.02
CA LEU A 210 8.85 -18.64 1.79
C LEU A 210 8.74 -17.17 1.34
N ASN A 211 9.85 -16.57 0.89
CA ASN A 211 9.89 -15.21 0.35
C ASN A 211 9.97 -15.16 -1.18
N GLY A 212 10.43 -16.23 -1.83
CA GLY A 212 10.59 -16.30 -3.29
C GLY A 212 11.94 -15.82 -3.84
N ALA A 213 12.68 -14.99 -3.09
CA ALA A 213 14.04 -14.50 -3.30
C ALA A 213 14.49 -13.75 -2.05
N GLY A 214 15.63 -13.06 -2.08
CA GLY A 214 16.09 -12.15 -1.03
C GLY A 214 15.69 -10.70 -1.29
N ALA A 215 16.67 -9.81 -1.40
CA ALA A 215 16.47 -8.38 -1.68
C ALA A 215 15.69 -8.14 -2.98
N LEU A 216 15.84 -9.02 -3.99
CA LEU A 216 15.09 -8.94 -5.23
C LEU A 216 13.56 -8.92 -4.99
N ASN A 217 13.04 -9.83 -4.16
CA ASN A 217 11.61 -9.84 -3.84
C ASN A 217 11.24 -8.79 -2.78
N ASP A 218 12.04 -8.69 -1.72
CA ASP A 218 11.75 -7.82 -0.57
C ASP A 218 11.67 -6.34 -0.95
N PHE A 219 12.68 -5.86 -1.68
CA PHE A 219 12.78 -4.46 -2.10
C PHE A 219 12.47 -4.24 -3.58
N GLY A 220 12.82 -5.18 -4.45
CA GLY A 220 12.49 -5.06 -5.88
C GLY A 220 11.00 -4.91 -6.16
N CYS A 221 10.14 -5.44 -5.29
CA CYS A 221 8.69 -5.31 -5.44
C CYS A 221 8.21 -3.86 -5.30
N TYR A 222 8.85 -3.02 -4.49
CA TYR A 222 8.48 -1.60 -4.35
C TYR A 222 8.71 -0.84 -5.65
N GLY A 223 9.90 -0.96 -6.23
CA GLY A 223 10.21 -0.31 -7.51
C GLY A 223 9.31 -0.83 -8.65
N ALA A 224 9.04 -2.16 -8.70
CA ALA A 224 8.16 -2.75 -9.68
C ALA A 224 6.72 -2.22 -9.56
N ASP A 225 6.21 -2.06 -8.33
CA ASP A 225 4.89 -1.49 -8.06
C ASP A 225 4.80 -0.01 -8.45
N LEU A 226 5.77 0.80 -8.02
CA LEU A 226 5.85 2.22 -8.34
C LEU A 226 5.88 2.46 -9.86
N MET A 227 6.71 1.71 -10.58
CA MET A 227 6.81 1.84 -12.04
C MET A 227 5.55 1.36 -12.75
N THR A 228 4.92 0.29 -12.28
CA THR A 228 3.62 -0.17 -12.80
C THR A 228 2.56 0.90 -12.62
N TRP A 229 2.52 1.55 -11.47
CA TRP A 229 1.58 2.63 -11.17
C TRP A 229 1.85 3.88 -12.01
N LEU A 230 3.09 4.36 -12.11
CA LEU A 230 3.48 5.51 -12.94
C LEU A 230 3.16 5.26 -14.42
N MET A 231 3.35 4.04 -14.90
CA MET A 231 3.02 3.61 -16.27
C MET A 231 1.53 3.23 -16.44
N GLN A 232 0.69 3.45 -15.40
CA GLN A 232 -0.76 3.24 -15.43
C GLN A 232 -1.16 1.83 -15.86
N GLY A 233 -0.47 0.81 -15.34
CA GLY A 233 -0.73 -0.59 -15.64
C GLY A 233 -0.30 -1.04 -17.06
N LYS A 234 0.44 -0.21 -17.78
CA LYS A 234 1.04 -0.67 -19.05
C LYS A 234 2.07 -1.76 -18.75
N LYS A 235 1.93 -2.89 -19.42
CA LYS A 235 2.87 -3.99 -19.26
C LYS A 235 4.24 -3.64 -19.85
N PRO A 236 5.33 -4.00 -19.18
CA PRO A 236 6.67 -3.90 -19.76
C PRO A 236 6.87 -4.91 -20.89
N ILE A 237 7.84 -4.63 -21.76
CA ILE A 237 8.22 -5.50 -22.89
C ILE A 237 9.19 -6.58 -22.43
N ALA A 238 10.13 -6.22 -21.55
CA ALA A 238 11.19 -7.12 -21.10
C ALA A 238 11.78 -6.69 -19.77
N VAL A 239 12.45 -7.64 -19.11
CA VAL A 239 13.19 -7.43 -17.88
C VAL A 239 14.58 -8.04 -17.99
N THR A 240 15.59 -7.31 -17.48
CA THR A 240 16.95 -7.80 -17.26
C THR A 240 17.32 -7.56 -15.80
N ALA A 241 17.94 -8.55 -15.16
CA ALA A 241 18.34 -8.40 -13.75
C ALA A 241 19.67 -9.08 -13.45
N VAL A 242 20.35 -8.54 -12.44
CA VAL A 242 21.55 -9.10 -11.81
C VAL A 242 21.31 -9.17 -10.32
N THR A 243 21.62 -10.30 -9.70
CA THR A 243 21.60 -10.45 -8.24
C THR A 243 23.02 -10.73 -7.71
N ARG A 244 23.26 -10.36 -6.46
CA ARG A 244 24.54 -10.57 -5.76
C ARG A 244 24.31 -11.15 -4.36
N HIS A 245 25.35 -11.81 -3.86
CA HIS A 245 25.47 -12.29 -2.49
C HIS A 245 26.73 -11.66 -1.88
N TYR A 246 26.62 -10.46 -1.35
CA TYR A 246 27.74 -9.77 -0.70
C TYR A 246 27.96 -10.26 0.73
N LYS A 247 26.92 -10.78 1.38
CA LYS A 247 26.92 -11.29 2.76
C LYS A 247 26.51 -12.77 2.84
N PRO A 248 27.17 -13.70 2.13
CA PRO A 248 26.76 -15.11 2.09
C PRO A 248 26.83 -15.80 3.44
N ALA A 249 27.65 -15.30 4.38
CA ALA A 249 27.71 -15.81 5.76
C ALA A 249 26.44 -15.41 6.58
N ILE A 250 25.72 -14.38 6.20
CA ILE A 250 24.51 -13.88 6.88
C ILE A 250 23.27 -14.38 6.17
N TYR A 251 23.24 -14.29 4.84
CA TYR A 251 22.12 -14.67 3.97
C TYR A 251 22.52 -15.79 2.99
N PRO A 252 22.78 -17.03 3.47
CA PRO A 252 23.40 -18.07 2.64
C PRO A 252 22.50 -18.61 1.53
N LYS A 253 21.19 -18.39 1.59
CA LYS A 253 20.21 -19.02 0.69
C LYS A 253 19.60 -18.07 -0.35
N VAL A 254 19.74 -16.76 -0.16
CA VAL A 254 19.05 -15.75 -0.98
C VAL A 254 20.01 -14.62 -1.34
N ASP A 255 19.69 -13.92 -2.41
CA ASP A 255 20.36 -12.68 -2.80
C ASP A 255 20.18 -11.61 -1.73
N ASP A 256 21.19 -10.76 -1.57
CA ASP A 256 21.16 -9.59 -0.68
C ASP A 256 21.31 -8.27 -1.43
N ASP A 257 21.34 -8.34 -2.79
CA ASP A 257 21.43 -7.20 -3.67
C ASP A 257 20.89 -7.56 -5.05
N ALA A 258 20.11 -6.67 -5.66
CA ALA A 258 19.57 -6.85 -7.00
C ALA A 258 19.45 -5.52 -7.75
N THR A 259 19.91 -5.52 -9.00
CA THR A 259 19.65 -4.47 -9.98
C THR A 259 18.69 -5.02 -11.04
N ILE A 260 17.56 -4.35 -11.26
CA ILE A 260 16.52 -4.77 -12.21
C ILE A 260 16.29 -3.66 -13.23
N ILE A 261 16.38 -3.98 -14.51
CA ILE A 261 16.07 -3.09 -15.63
C ILE A 261 14.76 -3.55 -16.25
N ILE A 262 13.78 -2.64 -16.33
CA ILE A 262 12.46 -2.86 -16.91
C ILE A 262 12.35 -2.05 -18.20
N GLU A 263 12.05 -2.70 -19.32
CA GLU A 263 11.87 -2.05 -20.61
C GLU A 263 10.39 -1.86 -20.92
N TYR A 264 9.96 -0.62 -21.11
CA TYR A 264 8.66 -0.25 -21.67
C TYR A 264 8.86 0.25 -23.10
N GLU A 265 7.79 0.39 -23.87
CA GLU A 265 7.83 0.86 -25.24
C GLU A 265 8.58 2.21 -25.41
N ASN A 266 8.35 3.15 -24.49
CA ASN A 266 8.89 4.50 -24.58
C ASN A 266 9.64 4.94 -23.32
N ALA A 267 9.88 4.04 -22.38
CA ALA A 267 10.53 4.33 -21.09
C ALA A 267 11.37 3.14 -20.58
N THR A 268 12.29 3.44 -19.71
CA THR A 268 13.09 2.41 -18.99
C THR A 268 12.97 2.64 -17.50
N GLY A 269 12.72 1.57 -16.74
CA GLY A 269 12.80 1.54 -15.29
C GLY A 269 14.10 0.90 -14.82
N LEU A 270 14.70 1.43 -13.75
CA LEU A 270 15.83 0.86 -13.03
C LEU A 270 15.45 0.73 -11.56
N ILE A 271 15.58 -0.47 -11.00
CA ILE A 271 15.35 -0.73 -9.59
C ILE A 271 16.66 -1.20 -8.96
N GLU A 272 17.06 -0.52 -7.91
CA GLU A 272 18.18 -0.87 -7.04
C GLU A 272 17.61 -1.35 -5.71
N ALA A 273 17.69 -2.67 -5.47
CA ALA A 273 17.15 -3.34 -4.30
C ALA A 273 18.28 -3.94 -3.47
N SER A 274 18.49 -3.48 -2.22
CA SER A 274 19.69 -3.88 -1.49
C SER A 274 19.51 -4.03 0.02
N TRP A 275 20.18 -5.04 0.57
CA TRP A 275 20.42 -5.24 2.00
C TRP A 275 21.87 -4.88 2.40
N ASN A 276 22.58 -4.06 1.57
CA ASN A 276 24.01 -3.80 1.73
C ASN A 276 24.34 -2.31 1.87
N TRP A 277 23.36 -1.43 1.94
CA TRP A 277 23.62 -0.01 2.04
C TRP A 277 23.93 0.42 3.48
N PRO A 278 24.70 1.51 3.70
CA PRO A 278 25.08 1.94 5.05
C PRO A 278 23.91 2.53 5.85
N PHE A 279 22.79 2.89 5.18
CA PHE A 279 21.58 3.44 5.77
C PHE A 279 20.37 3.12 4.88
N GLY A 280 19.16 3.31 5.41
CA GLY A 280 17.94 3.11 4.65
C GLY A 280 17.72 4.20 3.60
N ILE A 281 17.38 3.79 2.38
CA ILE A 281 16.95 4.66 1.28
C ILE A 281 15.66 4.06 0.70
N LYS A 282 14.65 4.90 0.53
CA LYS A 282 13.48 4.65 -0.30
C LYS A 282 13.17 5.93 -1.05
N ASP A 283 13.60 6.01 -2.31
CA ASP A 283 13.41 7.18 -3.16
C ASP A 283 12.95 6.80 -4.56
N LEU A 284 12.48 7.81 -5.31
CA LEU A 284 11.97 7.63 -6.66
C LEU A 284 12.35 8.81 -7.53
N GLU A 285 13.13 8.56 -8.59
CA GLU A 285 13.47 9.53 -9.61
C GLU A 285 12.68 9.29 -10.90
N VAL A 286 12.16 10.35 -11.51
CA VAL A 286 11.44 10.28 -12.78
C VAL A 286 11.96 11.35 -13.74
N PHE A 287 12.46 10.91 -14.88
CA PHE A 287 12.93 11.76 -15.98
C PHE A 287 11.88 11.75 -17.09
N GLY A 288 11.34 12.93 -17.39
CA GLY A 288 10.44 13.15 -18.51
C GLY A 288 11.10 13.93 -19.64
N GLU A 289 10.34 14.22 -20.69
CA GLU A 289 10.82 15.00 -21.84
C GLU A 289 11.21 16.43 -21.48
N HIS A 290 10.57 16.99 -20.45
CA HIS A 290 10.64 18.41 -20.13
C HIS A 290 11.11 18.68 -18.70
N GLY A 291 11.29 17.64 -17.89
CA GLY A 291 11.64 17.82 -16.50
C GLY A 291 12.06 16.54 -15.80
N TYR A 292 12.46 16.73 -14.57
CA TYR A 292 12.91 15.70 -13.65
C TYR A 292 12.25 15.92 -12.30
N LEU A 293 11.77 14.85 -11.69
CA LEU A 293 11.19 14.80 -10.35
C LEU A 293 11.92 13.77 -9.52
N HIS A 294 12.15 14.08 -8.25
CA HIS A 294 12.77 13.18 -7.31
C HIS A 294 12.01 13.25 -5.97
N ALA A 295 11.28 12.22 -5.65
CA ALA A 295 10.77 11.99 -4.30
C ALA A 295 11.92 11.42 -3.46
N LEU A 296 12.51 12.26 -2.62
CA LEU A 296 13.73 11.97 -1.84
C LEU A 296 13.47 11.02 -0.66
N ASP A 297 12.26 11.07 -0.14
CA ASP A 297 11.75 10.27 0.97
C ASP A 297 10.21 10.35 0.99
N LYS A 298 9.57 9.92 2.07
CA LYS A 298 8.09 9.92 2.18
C LYS A 298 7.43 11.29 2.07
N GLU A 299 8.17 12.40 2.22
CA GLU A 299 7.62 13.76 2.30
C GLU A 299 8.29 14.75 1.36
N ASN A 300 9.58 14.62 1.08
CA ASN A 300 10.38 15.62 0.39
C ASN A 300 10.49 15.35 -1.11
N ILE A 301 10.32 16.40 -1.91
CA ILE A 301 10.41 16.36 -3.37
C ILE A 301 11.41 17.40 -3.86
N SER A 302 12.29 16.99 -4.77
CA SER A 302 13.13 17.86 -5.57
C SER A 302 12.66 17.80 -7.04
N SER A 303 12.77 18.89 -7.74
CA SER A 303 12.41 18.97 -9.17
C SER A 303 13.38 19.82 -9.96
N ARG A 304 13.46 19.54 -11.25
CA ARG A 304 14.22 20.34 -12.21
C ARG A 304 13.49 20.37 -13.55
N MET A 305 13.05 21.54 -13.95
CA MET A 305 12.30 21.73 -15.19
C MET A 305 13.19 22.28 -16.31
N ARG A 306 12.68 22.32 -17.52
CA ARG A 306 13.35 23.02 -18.64
C ARG A 306 13.88 24.37 -18.18
N GLU A 307 14.93 24.87 -18.84
CA GLU A 307 15.61 26.13 -18.49
C GLU A 307 16.29 26.07 -17.13
N ASN A 308 16.57 24.85 -16.63
CA ASN A 308 17.32 24.64 -15.39
C ASN A 308 16.63 25.20 -14.13
N ARG A 309 15.31 25.43 -14.16
CA ARG A 309 14.55 25.84 -12.98
C ARG A 309 14.51 24.68 -11.97
N LYS A 310 15.15 24.91 -10.84
CA LYS A 310 15.17 23.98 -9.71
C LYS A 310 14.05 24.32 -8.74
N GLY A 311 13.46 23.30 -8.14
CA GLY A 311 12.47 23.44 -7.07
C GLY A 311 12.66 22.35 -6.02
N SER A 312 12.25 22.67 -4.81
CA SER A 312 12.08 21.69 -3.73
C SER A 312 10.82 22.02 -2.96
N LYS A 313 10.12 21.02 -2.50
CA LYS A 313 8.92 21.18 -1.66
C LYS A 313 8.75 20.01 -0.74
N VAL A 314 8.03 20.22 0.35
CA VAL A 314 7.42 19.17 1.14
C VAL A 314 6.07 18.84 0.50
N ALA A 315 5.78 17.57 0.34
CA ALA A 315 4.51 17.11 -0.22
C ALA A 315 3.36 17.45 0.73
N GLU A 316 2.19 17.72 0.16
CA GLU A 316 0.99 17.88 0.94
C GLU A 316 0.63 16.55 1.61
N PRO A 317 0.27 16.55 2.90
CA PRO A 317 -0.12 15.33 3.60
C PRO A 317 -1.25 14.61 2.87
N LEU A 318 -1.15 13.30 2.78
CA LEU A 318 -2.25 12.49 2.23
C LEU A 318 -3.49 12.64 3.09
N ILE A 319 -4.63 12.77 2.44
CA ILE A 319 -5.94 12.83 3.10
C ILE A 319 -6.70 11.51 2.91
N ALA A 320 -7.65 11.25 3.81
CA ALA A 320 -8.54 10.09 3.66
C ALA A 320 -9.26 10.12 2.29
N PRO A 321 -9.44 8.96 1.63
CA PRO A 321 -9.18 7.62 2.16
C PRO A 321 -7.79 7.04 1.83
N ILE A 322 -6.85 7.82 1.31
CA ILE A 322 -5.56 7.33 0.80
C ILE A 322 -4.37 7.65 1.70
N ASN A 323 -4.61 7.95 2.96
CA ASN A 323 -3.59 8.32 3.95
C ASN A 323 -3.19 7.20 4.91
N ASP A 324 -3.90 6.08 4.87
CA ASP A 324 -3.68 4.94 5.77
C ASP A 324 -4.25 3.64 5.14
N PRO A 325 -3.55 2.49 5.24
CA PRO A 325 -3.98 1.24 4.63
C PRO A 325 -5.35 0.74 5.11
N LEU A 326 -5.69 0.93 6.38
CA LEU A 326 -6.94 0.44 6.94
C LEU A 326 -8.13 1.36 6.59
N ILE A 327 -7.87 2.66 6.50
CA ILE A 327 -8.86 3.64 6.00
C ILE A 327 -9.12 3.39 4.52
N TYR A 328 -8.07 3.13 3.73
CA TYR A 328 -8.17 2.76 2.32
C TYR A 328 -8.97 1.47 2.14
N LEU A 329 -8.61 0.39 2.85
CA LEU A 329 -9.32 -0.88 2.82
C LEU A 329 -10.81 -0.67 3.14
N THR A 330 -11.10 0.08 4.20
CA THR A 330 -12.49 0.41 4.58
C THR A 330 -13.24 1.10 3.46
N ALA A 331 -12.62 2.08 2.80
CA ALA A 331 -13.23 2.80 1.69
C ALA A 331 -13.49 1.90 0.46
N VAL A 332 -12.57 0.99 0.15
CA VAL A 332 -12.73 -0.01 -0.92
C VAL A 332 -13.89 -0.96 -0.62
N LEU A 333 -13.96 -1.48 0.61
CA LEU A 333 -15.02 -2.42 1.02
C LEU A 333 -16.41 -1.77 1.04
N GLN A 334 -16.46 -0.46 1.28
CA GLN A 334 -17.69 0.33 1.26
C GLN A 334 -18.03 0.89 -0.14
N ASN A 335 -17.27 0.51 -1.17
CA ASN A 335 -17.40 1.01 -2.54
C ASN A 335 -17.31 2.54 -2.65
N LYS A 336 -16.61 3.22 -1.73
CA LYS A 336 -16.33 4.66 -1.82
C LYS A 336 -15.23 4.96 -2.83
N ILE A 337 -14.30 4.01 -3.00
CA ILE A 337 -13.27 4.00 -4.04
C ILE A 337 -13.21 2.61 -4.67
N PRO A 338 -12.80 2.49 -5.94
CA PRO A 338 -12.86 1.22 -6.66
C PRO A 338 -11.85 0.19 -6.17
N GLY A 339 -10.66 0.60 -5.64
CA GLY A 339 -9.54 -0.28 -5.32
C GLY A 339 -8.99 -0.99 -6.56
N THR A 340 -8.99 -0.29 -7.69
CA THR A 340 -8.42 -0.70 -8.97
C THR A 340 -7.54 0.44 -9.50
N ASP A 341 -6.64 0.12 -10.41
CA ASP A 341 -5.77 1.09 -11.07
C ASP A 341 -4.87 1.88 -10.08
N ASP A 342 -4.51 1.24 -8.98
CA ASP A 342 -3.61 1.79 -7.96
C ASP A 342 -2.63 0.73 -7.43
N GLN A 343 -1.66 1.17 -6.63
CA GLN A 343 -0.57 0.35 -6.10
C GLN A 343 -1.06 -0.87 -5.29
N SER A 344 -2.17 -0.77 -4.59
CA SER A 344 -2.72 -1.89 -3.81
C SER A 344 -3.54 -2.88 -4.64
N SER A 345 -3.92 -2.53 -5.87
CA SER A 345 -4.85 -3.31 -6.69
C SER A 345 -4.25 -4.64 -7.15
N LEU A 346 -5.09 -5.69 -7.17
CA LEU A 346 -4.68 -7.00 -7.67
C LEU A 346 -4.16 -6.93 -9.11
N GLN A 347 -4.78 -6.12 -9.96
CA GLN A 347 -4.40 -5.96 -11.36
C GLN A 347 -2.95 -5.47 -11.50
N TYR A 348 -2.54 -4.44 -10.76
CA TYR A 348 -1.17 -3.94 -10.81
C TYR A 348 -0.19 -4.92 -10.17
N ASN A 349 -0.59 -5.55 -9.08
CA ASN A 349 0.23 -6.56 -8.42
C ASN A 349 0.46 -7.81 -9.27
N MET A 350 -0.42 -8.16 -10.20
CA MET A 350 -0.14 -9.22 -11.18
C MET A 350 0.99 -8.83 -12.13
N ILE A 351 1.05 -7.56 -12.57
CA ILE A 351 2.17 -7.05 -13.39
C ILE A 351 3.47 -7.03 -12.56
N VAL A 352 3.41 -6.61 -11.31
CA VAL A 352 4.56 -6.67 -10.38
C VAL A 352 5.11 -8.10 -10.30
N MET A 353 4.23 -9.08 -10.14
CA MET A 353 4.65 -10.49 -10.06
C MET A 353 5.23 -11.02 -11.37
N GLU A 354 4.74 -10.57 -12.52
CA GLU A 354 5.34 -10.87 -13.84
C GLU A 354 6.76 -10.29 -13.96
N ILE A 355 6.97 -9.04 -13.48
CA ILE A 355 8.29 -8.38 -13.44
C ILE A 355 9.26 -9.15 -12.54
N LEU A 356 8.86 -9.47 -11.29
CA LEU A 356 9.71 -10.18 -10.33
C LEU A 356 10.06 -11.59 -10.81
N ASP A 357 9.13 -12.33 -11.43
CA ASP A 357 9.40 -13.63 -12.02
C ASP A 357 10.42 -13.52 -13.16
N ALA A 358 10.23 -12.55 -14.06
CA ALA A 358 11.15 -12.31 -15.15
C ALA A 358 12.54 -11.87 -14.64
N ALA A 359 12.61 -11.05 -13.59
CA ALA A 359 13.85 -10.65 -12.96
C ALA A 359 14.61 -11.86 -12.38
N LYS A 360 13.92 -12.75 -11.67
CA LYS A 360 14.51 -14.02 -11.15
C LYS A 360 15.05 -14.90 -12.29
N ARG A 361 14.28 -15.08 -13.37
CA ARG A 361 14.72 -15.85 -14.55
C ARG A 361 15.88 -15.20 -15.27
N SER A 362 15.88 -13.88 -15.35
CA SER A 362 16.98 -13.10 -15.94
C SER A 362 18.26 -13.26 -15.15
N ALA A 363 18.21 -13.04 -13.83
CA ALA A 363 19.38 -13.19 -12.94
C ALA A 363 19.96 -14.62 -13.00
N ALA A 364 19.11 -15.65 -13.04
CA ALA A 364 19.54 -17.04 -13.12
C ALA A 364 20.15 -17.42 -14.48
N SER A 365 19.68 -16.84 -15.57
CA SER A 365 20.11 -17.20 -16.94
C SER A 365 21.12 -16.24 -17.55
N GLY A 366 21.28 -15.04 -16.99
CA GLY A 366 22.07 -13.95 -17.59
C GLY A 366 21.45 -13.38 -18.87
N LYS A 367 20.16 -13.61 -19.12
CA LYS A 367 19.48 -13.20 -20.36
C LYS A 367 18.37 -12.18 -20.08
N ARG A 368 18.14 -11.32 -21.06
CA ARG A 368 16.95 -10.48 -21.15
C ARG A 368 15.71 -11.38 -21.32
N ILE A 369 14.70 -11.18 -20.50
CA ILE A 369 13.43 -11.95 -20.54
C ILE A 369 12.33 -11.08 -21.11
N VAL A 370 11.73 -11.53 -22.21
CA VAL A 370 10.54 -10.90 -22.82
C VAL A 370 9.29 -11.34 -22.06
N LEU A 371 8.36 -10.41 -21.82
CA LEU A 371 7.11 -10.61 -21.11
C LEU A 371 5.91 -10.78 -22.07
#